data_1735fd661ef8f38174da2ed2e33d5a99
#
_entry.id   1735fd661ef8f38174da2ed2e33d5a99
#
_cell.length_a   1.000
_cell.length_b   1.000
_cell.length_c   1.000
_cell.angle_alpha   90.00
_cell.angle_beta   90.00
_cell.angle_gamma   90.00
#
_symmetry.space_group_name_H-M   'P 1'
#
loop_
_entity.id
_entity.type
_entity.pdbx_description
1 polymer ?
#
loop_
_entity_poly.entity_id
_entity_poly.type
_entity_poly.pdbx_seq_one_letter_code
_entity_poly.pdbx_strand_id
1 'polypeptide(L)'
;LAVAIGTAHGLYQGTPKLDFERLSAIREVVSIPLVLHGASGVPDDAVRESIRRGICKVNFATELRIAYSDGVKKYLVENPDGFDPKKYGTVGMENVTALVRHNLFSHNIK
;
A
#
# COMPACT_ATOMS: atom_id res chain seq x y z
N LEU A 1 13.74 11.36 3.22
CA LEU A 1 14.56 10.50 2.37
C LEU A 1 13.82 9.20 2.07
N ALA A 2 13.60 8.90 0.79
CA ALA A 2 13.12 7.58 0.37
C ALA A 2 14.28 6.58 0.36
N VAL A 3 14.12 5.49 1.09
CA VAL A 3 15.17 4.49 1.26
C VAL A 3 14.97 3.29 0.34
N ALA A 4 16.06 2.71 -0.16
CA ALA A 4 16.07 1.50 -0.97
C ALA A 4 16.43 0.30 -0.08
N ILE A 5 15.42 -0.39 0.43
CA ILE A 5 15.58 -1.53 1.34
C ILE A 5 14.90 -2.81 0.81
N GLY A 6 14.67 -2.88 -0.50
CA GLY A 6 14.09 -4.07 -1.14
C GLY A 6 12.65 -3.91 -1.62
N THR A 7 12.08 -2.71 -1.57
CA THR A 7 10.79 -2.44 -2.19
C THR A 7 10.92 -2.01 -3.65
N ALA A 8 9.89 -2.26 -4.45
CA ALA A 8 9.76 -1.81 -5.84
C ALA A 8 8.34 -1.32 -6.11
N HIS A 9 8.17 -0.48 -7.14
CA HIS A 9 6.85 -0.05 -7.56
C HIS A 9 6.17 -1.12 -8.44
N GLY A 10 4.85 -1.24 -8.33
CA GLY A 10 4.06 -2.18 -9.11
C GLY A 10 3.70 -3.45 -8.34
N LEU A 11 3.42 -4.51 -9.10
CA LEU A 11 3.11 -5.82 -8.54
C LEU A 11 4.39 -6.62 -8.33
N TYR A 12 4.52 -7.22 -7.15
CA TYR A 12 5.62 -8.15 -6.84
C TYR A 12 5.38 -9.53 -7.46
N GLN A 13 6.46 -10.16 -7.91
CA GLN A 13 6.47 -11.59 -8.25
C GLN A 13 6.94 -12.36 -7.01
N GLY A 14 6.03 -12.60 -6.08
CA GLY A 14 6.33 -13.22 -4.79
C GLY A 14 6.31 -12.23 -3.64
N THR A 15 6.68 -12.68 -2.44
CA THR A 15 6.69 -11.86 -1.23
C THR A 15 7.98 -11.04 -1.17
N PRO A 16 7.91 -9.69 -1.13
CA PRO A 16 9.10 -8.87 -0.98
C PRO A 16 9.76 -9.09 0.39
N LYS A 17 11.09 -9.21 0.40
CA LYS A 17 11.90 -9.32 1.62
C LYS A 17 12.64 -8.01 1.85
N LEU A 18 12.29 -7.32 2.93
CA LEU A 18 12.90 -6.04 3.27
C LEU A 18 14.20 -6.23 4.08
N ASP A 19 15.20 -5.39 3.81
CA ASP A 19 16.47 -5.35 4.54
C ASP A 19 16.35 -4.41 5.75
N PHE A 20 15.85 -4.94 6.86
CA PHE A 20 15.63 -4.19 8.09
C PHE A 20 16.93 -3.75 8.78
N GLU A 21 18.01 -4.52 8.65
CA GLU A 21 19.32 -4.16 9.21
C GLU A 21 19.87 -2.92 8.49
N ARG A 22 19.72 -2.88 7.17
CA ARG A 22 20.07 -1.69 6.38
C ARG A 22 19.22 -0.49 6.76
N LEU A 23 17.93 -0.67 6.98
CA LEU A 23 17.05 0.41 7.43
C LEU A 23 17.52 1.00 8.76
N SER A 24 17.86 0.15 9.72
CA SER A 24 18.39 0.58 11.03
C SER A 24 19.71 1.33 10.87
N ALA A 25 20.64 0.83 10.06
CA ALA A 25 21.91 1.47 9.79
C ALA A 25 21.74 2.86 9.13
N ILE A 26 20.80 2.99 8.18
CA ILE A 26 20.46 4.28 7.57
C ILE A 26 19.91 5.24 8.63
N ARG A 27 19.02 4.77 9.50
CA ARG A 27 18.42 5.60 10.55
C ARG A 27 19.43 6.17 11.53
N GLU A 28 20.52 5.43 11.82
CA GLU A 28 21.59 5.88 12.70
C GLU A 28 22.39 7.07 12.14
N VAL A 29 22.55 7.13 10.82
CA VAL A 29 23.39 8.16 10.17
C VAL A 29 22.59 9.28 9.52
N VAL A 30 21.27 9.17 9.44
CA VAL A 30 20.39 10.16 8.78
C VAL A 30 19.40 10.73 9.79
N SER A 31 19.40 12.04 9.96
CA SER A 31 18.50 12.76 10.90
C SER A 31 17.15 13.13 10.31
N ILE A 32 17.03 13.21 8.97
CA ILE A 32 15.78 13.57 8.30
C ILE A 32 14.78 12.40 8.29
N PRO A 33 13.46 12.67 8.18
CA PRO A 33 12.45 11.64 8.12
C PRO A 33 12.65 10.66 6.96
N LEU A 34 12.41 9.37 7.22
CA LEU A 34 12.53 8.29 6.24
C LEU A 34 11.17 7.91 5.66
N VAL A 35 11.15 7.55 4.38
CA VAL A 35 9.95 7.21 3.60
C VAL A 35 10.13 5.84 2.96
N LEU A 36 9.09 5.01 3.03
CA LEU A 36 8.99 3.74 2.31
C LEU A 36 8.12 3.92 1.07
N HIS A 37 8.73 3.83 -0.12
CA HIS A 37 8.03 3.74 -1.40
C HIS A 37 7.76 2.28 -1.77
N GLY A 38 6.81 2.05 -2.69
CA GLY A 38 6.53 0.72 -3.23
C GLY A 38 5.98 -0.26 -2.20
N ALA A 39 5.18 0.22 -1.26
CA ALA A 39 4.65 -0.60 -0.18
C ALA A 39 3.45 -1.47 -0.58
N SER A 40 2.84 -1.25 -1.75
CA SER A 40 1.75 -2.10 -2.26
C SER A 40 2.22 -3.55 -2.40
N GLY A 41 1.57 -4.49 -1.70
CA GLY A 41 1.95 -5.90 -1.68
C GLY A 41 3.03 -6.28 -0.66
N VAL A 42 3.54 -5.34 0.11
CA VAL A 42 4.40 -5.62 1.27
C VAL A 42 3.52 -6.13 2.42
N PRO A 43 3.86 -7.24 3.08
CA PRO A 43 3.10 -7.75 4.23
C PRO A 43 2.95 -6.72 5.35
N ASP A 44 1.80 -6.71 6.03
CA ASP A 44 1.49 -5.74 7.10
C ASP A 44 2.51 -5.76 8.25
N ASP A 45 3.01 -6.92 8.63
CA ASP A 45 4.05 -7.07 9.66
C ASP A 45 5.37 -6.44 9.22
N ALA A 46 5.74 -6.55 7.94
CA ALA A 46 6.93 -5.90 7.39
C ALA A 46 6.79 -4.37 7.33
N VAL A 47 5.59 -3.86 7.03
CA VAL A 47 5.31 -2.42 7.10
C VAL A 47 5.41 -1.93 8.54
N ARG A 48 4.79 -2.63 9.50
CA ARG A 48 4.90 -2.29 10.93
C ARG A 48 6.33 -2.29 11.44
N GLU A 49 7.12 -3.30 11.05
CA GLU A 49 8.55 -3.36 11.44
C GLU A 49 9.35 -2.21 10.83
N SER A 50 9.08 -1.82 9.59
CA SER A 50 9.68 -0.65 8.95
C SER A 50 9.39 0.64 9.74
N ILE A 51 8.14 0.81 10.21
CA ILE A 51 7.73 1.96 11.01
C ILE A 51 8.46 1.97 12.36
N ARG A 52 8.55 0.82 13.05
CA ARG A 52 9.32 0.71 14.30
C ARG A 52 10.79 1.09 14.14
N ARG A 53 11.37 0.83 12.98
CA ARG A 53 12.77 1.14 12.66
C ARG A 53 12.98 2.54 12.06
N GLY A 54 11.94 3.39 12.05
CA GLY A 54 12.08 4.81 11.76
C GLY A 54 11.49 5.30 10.45
N ILE A 55 10.73 4.47 9.71
CA ILE A 55 9.91 4.96 8.60
C ILE A 55 8.79 5.85 9.14
N CYS A 56 8.69 7.07 8.64
CA CYS A 56 7.71 8.08 9.04
C CYS A 56 6.56 8.25 8.05
N LYS A 57 6.74 7.78 6.81
CA LYS A 57 5.74 7.88 5.73
C LYS A 57 5.83 6.64 4.86
N VAL A 58 4.67 6.09 4.50
CA VAL A 58 4.55 4.92 3.62
C VAL A 58 3.67 5.29 2.43
N ASN A 59 4.10 4.97 1.21
CA ASN A 59 3.36 5.25 -0.02
C ASN A 59 2.77 3.98 -0.60
N PHE A 60 1.46 4.03 -0.82
CA PHE A 60 0.67 3.01 -1.50
C PHE A 60 0.07 3.59 -2.79
N ALA A 61 0.10 2.87 -3.90
CA ALA A 61 -0.51 3.29 -5.15
C ALA A 61 -1.15 2.14 -5.91
N THR A 62 -0.39 1.10 -6.22
CA THR A 62 -0.82 0.00 -7.10
C THR A 62 -2.02 -0.75 -6.51
N GLU A 63 -2.02 -1.08 -5.24
CA GLU A 63 -3.13 -1.79 -4.60
C GLU A 63 -4.43 -0.95 -4.56
N LEU A 64 -4.33 0.39 -4.45
CA LEU A 64 -5.50 1.28 -4.51
C LEU A 64 -6.14 1.25 -5.90
N ARG A 65 -5.32 1.24 -6.94
CA ARG A 65 -5.79 1.14 -8.34
C ARG A 65 -6.45 -0.21 -8.60
N ILE A 66 -5.87 -1.29 -8.09
CA ILE A 66 -6.44 -2.65 -8.21
C ILE A 66 -7.78 -2.70 -7.48
N ALA A 67 -7.85 -2.25 -6.23
CA ALA A 67 -9.08 -2.24 -5.45
C ALA A 67 -10.22 -1.48 -6.15
N TYR A 68 -9.91 -0.31 -6.70
CA TYR A 68 -10.89 0.46 -7.49
C TYR A 68 -11.37 -0.31 -8.74
N SER A 69 -10.41 -0.82 -9.52
CA SER A 69 -10.72 -1.55 -10.75
C SER A 69 -11.51 -2.83 -10.50
N ASP A 70 -11.21 -3.54 -9.41
CA ASP A 70 -11.94 -4.75 -9.02
C ASP A 70 -13.40 -4.44 -8.65
N GLY A 71 -13.65 -3.33 -7.96
CA GLY A 71 -15.00 -2.86 -7.67
C GLY A 71 -15.79 -2.53 -8.95
N VAL A 72 -15.17 -1.83 -9.89
CA VAL A 72 -15.77 -1.51 -11.19
C VAL A 72 -16.08 -2.79 -11.97
N LYS A 73 -15.12 -3.71 -12.08
CA LYS A 73 -15.30 -4.99 -12.79
C LYS A 73 -16.43 -5.81 -12.17
N LYS A 74 -16.47 -5.92 -10.84
CA LYS A 74 -17.54 -6.63 -10.13
C LYS A 74 -18.90 -6.04 -10.47
N TYR A 75 -19.05 -4.72 -10.38
CA TYR A 75 -20.31 -4.05 -10.74
C TYR A 75 -20.76 -4.36 -12.16
N LEU A 76 -19.83 -4.28 -13.14
CA LEU A 76 -20.15 -4.50 -14.54
C LEU A 76 -20.47 -5.98 -14.88
N VAL A 77 -19.90 -6.93 -14.14
CA VAL A 77 -20.28 -8.35 -14.25
C VAL A 77 -21.71 -8.58 -13.73
N GLU A 78 -22.07 -7.95 -12.61
CA GLU A 78 -23.41 -8.05 -12.00
C GLU A 78 -24.45 -7.21 -12.77
N ASN A 79 -24.03 -6.18 -13.49
CA ASN A 79 -24.87 -5.25 -14.26
C ASN A 79 -24.29 -5.05 -15.66
N PRO A 80 -24.41 -6.05 -16.58
CA PRO A 80 -23.78 -5.99 -17.91
C PRO A 80 -24.17 -4.78 -18.76
N ASP A 81 -25.40 -4.25 -18.57
CA ASP A 81 -25.90 -3.08 -19.28
C ASP A 81 -25.60 -1.75 -18.53
N GLY A 82 -24.85 -1.82 -17.46
CA GLY A 82 -24.47 -0.65 -16.67
C GLY A 82 -23.51 0.28 -17.41
N PHE A 83 -23.89 1.54 -17.56
CA PHE A 83 -23.09 2.55 -18.28
C PHE A 83 -22.88 3.85 -17.48
N ASP A 84 -23.46 3.96 -16.31
CA ASP A 84 -23.35 5.16 -15.47
C ASP A 84 -22.09 5.13 -14.60
N PRO A 85 -21.09 6.00 -14.88
CA PRO A 85 -19.86 6.08 -14.10
C PRO A 85 -20.07 6.32 -12.60
N LYS A 86 -21.14 7.00 -12.22
CA LYS A 86 -21.47 7.23 -10.81
C LYS A 86 -21.76 5.92 -10.09
N LYS A 87 -22.41 4.95 -10.76
CA LYS A 87 -22.77 3.66 -10.17
C LYS A 87 -21.54 2.76 -10.00
N TYR A 88 -20.80 2.48 -11.08
CA TYR A 88 -19.61 1.61 -10.96
C TYR A 88 -18.46 2.30 -10.24
N GLY A 89 -18.33 3.62 -10.35
CA GLY A 89 -17.35 4.38 -9.60
C GLY A 89 -17.57 4.37 -8.10
N THR A 90 -18.85 4.37 -7.65
CA THR A 90 -19.20 4.22 -6.23
C THR A 90 -18.66 2.90 -5.66
N VAL A 91 -18.86 1.79 -6.36
CA VAL A 91 -18.34 0.48 -5.91
C VAL A 91 -16.81 0.46 -5.89
N GLY A 92 -16.16 1.08 -6.90
CA GLY A 92 -14.72 1.26 -6.90
C GLY A 92 -14.22 2.04 -5.69
N MET A 93 -14.88 3.15 -5.34
CA MET A 93 -14.53 3.97 -4.16
C MET A 93 -14.76 3.23 -2.83
N GLU A 94 -15.81 2.41 -2.73
CA GLU A 94 -16.07 1.58 -1.55
C GLU A 94 -14.92 0.59 -1.31
N ASN A 95 -14.43 -0.07 -2.36
CA ASN A 95 -13.28 -0.97 -2.27
C ASN A 95 -12.01 -0.23 -1.82
N VAL A 96 -11.74 0.96 -2.38
CA VAL A 96 -10.59 1.78 -1.96
C VAL A 96 -10.73 2.20 -0.49
N THR A 97 -11.92 2.61 -0.08
CA THR A 97 -12.19 2.99 1.31
C THR A 97 -11.93 1.83 2.28
N ALA A 98 -12.38 0.62 1.94
CA ALA A 98 -12.13 -0.57 2.75
C ALA A 98 -10.64 -0.88 2.87
N LEU A 99 -9.89 -0.78 1.76
CA LEU A 99 -8.44 -1.00 1.74
C LEU A 99 -7.69 0.05 2.58
N VAL A 100 -8.01 1.34 2.41
CA VAL A 100 -7.38 2.42 3.19
C VAL A 100 -7.66 2.23 4.68
N ARG A 101 -8.89 1.88 5.05
CA ARG A 101 -9.25 1.57 6.44
C ARG A 101 -8.43 0.40 6.99
N HIS A 102 -8.29 -0.69 6.22
CA HIS A 102 -7.44 -1.82 6.60
C HIS A 102 -6.00 -1.35 6.86
N ASN A 103 -5.39 -0.62 5.92
CA ASN A 103 -4.01 -0.16 6.05
C ASN A 103 -3.81 0.75 7.28
N LEU A 104 -4.75 1.67 7.55
CA LEU A 104 -4.67 2.55 8.72
C LEU A 104 -4.67 1.78 10.05
N PHE A 105 -5.49 0.72 10.15
CA PHE A 105 -5.56 -0.08 11.38
C PHE A 105 -4.44 -1.11 11.46
N SER A 106 -4.12 -1.79 10.37
CA SER A 106 -3.09 -2.84 10.34
C SER A 106 -1.68 -2.29 10.53
N HIS A 107 -1.40 -1.06 10.08
CA HIS A 107 -0.08 -0.44 10.19
C HIS A 107 0.09 0.43 11.45
N ASN A 108 -0.94 0.55 12.27
CA ASN A 108 -0.85 1.27 13.54
C ASN A 108 -0.06 0.45 14.55
N ILE A 109 1.02 1.05 15.08
CA ILE A 109 1.94 0.42 16.05
C ILE A 109 1.77 0.93 17.49
N LYS A 110 0.71 1.66 17.74
CA LYS A 110 0.39 2.14 19.11
C LYS A 110 0.09 1.00 20.06
#